data_1e3a2289e315dcc3e8c182986616259c
#
_entry.id   1e3a2289e315dcc3e8c182986616259c
#
_cell.length_a   1.000
_cell.length_b   1.000
_cell.length_c   1.000
_cell.angle_alpha   90.00
_cell.angle_beta   90.00
_cell.angle_gamma   90.00
#
_symmetry.space_group_name_H-M   'P 1'
#
loop_
_entity.id
_entity.type
_entity.pdbx_description
1 polymer ?
#
loop_
_entity_poly.entity_id
_entity_poly.type
_entity_poly.pdbx_seq_one_letter_code
_entity_poly.pdbx_strand_id
1 'polypeptide(L)'
;MCGRYTLKTRAEVLAEHFELPEVPWFEPRYNIAPTQPVAVVRAGSEGGGRELSMLRWGLIPSWADDPSIGNRMINARAETVAEKSAYRSAFRHRRCLVPADGFYEWAKANGAKQPHYFQLKDGGPFAFAGLWERWSKGEKPIESCTLLTTEANKVVSPVHDRMPIILEPKDYGGWLDPQRQRLEDVSAILRPFPAERMVAYPVGRWVNDPRHDDPRCVEPAT
;
A
#
# COMPACT_ATOMS: atom_id res chain seq x y z
N MET A 1 -1.26 6.69 10.29
CA MET A 1 -0.52 6.24 9.08
C MET A 1 -0.87 4.80 8.82
N CYS A 2 -1.21 4.44 7.57
CA CYS A 2 -1.65 3.10 7.22
C CYS A 2 -0.61 2.04 7.65
N GLY A 3 -0.96 1.26 8.65
CA GLY A 3 -0.10 0.20 9.18
C GLY A 3 -0.75 -1.18 9.10
N ARG A 4 -1.92 -1.28 8.48
CA ARG A 4 -2.64 -2.53 8.34
C ARG A 4 -3.63 -2.46 7.17
N TYR A 5 -3.71 -3.52 6.34
CA TYR A 5 -4.63 -3.53 5.20
C TYR A 5 -5.09 -4.96 4.84
N THR A 6 -6.01 -5.07 3.91
CA THR A 6 -6.56 -6.34 3.42
C THR A 6 -6.30 -6.52 1.93
N LEU A 7 -6.16 -7.79 1.54
CA LEU A 7 -6.19 -8.24 0.15
C LEU A 7 -6.92 -9.60 0.14
N LYS A 8 -8.25 -9.56 0.14
CA LYS A 8 -9.13 -10.73 0.16
C LYS A 8 -9.78 -11.03 -1.19
N THR A 9 -9.58 -10.13 -2.15
CA THR A 9 -10.08 -10.26 -3.52
C THR A 9 -9.46 -11.48 -4.20
N ARG A 10 -10.26 -12.25 -4.94
CA ARG A 10 -9.83 -13.46 -5.64
C ARG A 10 -8.74 -13.16 -6.66
N ALA A 11 -7.84 -14.10 -6.84
CA ALA A 11 -6.66 -13.97 -7.70
C ALA A 11 -7.01 -13.65 -9.16
N GLU A 12 -8.08 -14.26 -9.70
CA GLU A 12 -8.53 -14.03 -11.07
C GLU A 12 -8.99 -12.57 -11.27
N VAL A 13 -9.73 -12.04 -10.29
CA VAL A 13 -10.18 -10.63 -10.32
C VAL A 13 -8.99 -9.67 -10.24
N LEU A 14 -7.98 -10.01 -9.44
CA LEU A 14 -6.75 -9.20 -9.37
C LEU A 14 -5.97 -9.26 -10.67
N ALA A 15 -5.86 -10.45 -11.30
CA ALA A 15 -5.16 -10.58 -12.57
C ALA A 15 -5.81 -9.70 -13.65
N GLU A 16 -7.14 -9.69 -13.74
CA GLU A 16 -7.88 -8.83 -14.65
C GLU A 16 -7.70 -7.35 -14.30
N HIS A 17 -7.93 -6.98 -13.01
CA HIS A 17 -7.89 -5.59 -12.55
C HIS A 17 -6.51 -4.94 -12.74
N PHE A 18 -5.43 -5.70 -12.55
CA PHE A 18 -4.06 -5.22 -12.68
C PHE A 18 -3.42 -5.57 -14.04
N GLU A 19 -4.16 -6.17 -14.97
CA GLU A 19 -3.65 -6.57 -16.30
C GLU A 19 -2.40 -7.45 -16.18
N LEU A 20 -2.46 -8.46 -15.32
CA LEU A 20 -1.35 -9.40 -15.10
C LEU A 20 -1.39 -10.51 -16.16
N PRO A 21 -0.24 -10.96 -16.69
CA PRO A 21 -0.19 -12.01 -17.71
C PRO A 21 -0.61 -13.39 -17.19
N GLU A 22 -0.51 -13.59 -15.88
CA GLU A 22 -0.85 -14.84 -15.21
C GLU A 22 -1.65 -14.58 -13.93
N VAL A 23 -2.52 -15.53 -13.58
CA VAL A 23 -3.25 -15.48 -12.31
C VAL A 23 -2.29 -15.84 -11.17
N PRO A 24 -2.02 -14.93 -10.23
CA PRO A 24 -1.12 -15.20 -9.13
C PRO A 24 -1.76 -16.17 -8.14
N TRP A 25 -0.93 -17.02 -7.53
CA TRP A 25 -1.39 -17.81 -6.40
C TRP A 25 -1.14 -17.04 -5.10
N PHE A 26 -2.19 -16.77 -4.32
CA PHE A 26 -2.11 -16.30 -2.95
C PHE A 26 -3.41 -16.60 -2.19
N GLU A 27 -3.30 -16.69 -0.88
CA GLU A 27 -4.47 -16.83 -0.01
C GLU A 27 -5.05 -15.44 0.34
N PRO A 28 -6.37 -15.31 0.49
CA PRO A 28 -6.99 -14.08 0.97
C PRO A 28 -6.41 -13.66 2.32
N ARG A 29 -6.05 -12.39 2.43
CA ARG A 29 -5.47 -11.80 3.62
C ARG A 29 -6.36 -10.70 4.17
N TYR A 30 -6.65 -10.80 5.45
CA TYR A 30 -7.57 -9.88 6.16
C TYR A 30 -6.85 -8.94 7.12
N ASN A 31 -5.56 -9.14 7.36
CA ASN A 31 -4.81 -8.41 8.39
C ASN A 31 -3.31 -8.32 8.07
N ILE A 32 -2.98 -7.83 6.89
CA ILE A 32 -1.60 -7.66 6.44
C ILE A 32 -0.92 -6.59 7.30
N ALA A 33 0.21 -6.95 7.91
CA ALA A 33 0.98 -6.09 8.82
C ALA A 33 2.37 -5.76 8.28
N PRO A 34 3.01 -4.69 8.75
CA PRO A 34 4.39 -4.36 8.42
C PRO A 34 5.34 -5.53 8.62
N THR A 35 6.42 -5.55 7.85
CA THR A 35 7.48 -6.56 7.78
C THR A 35 7.08 -7.88 7.12
N GLN A 36 5.81 -8.11 6.86
CA GLN A 36 5.33 -9.27 6.11
C GLN A 36 5.61 -9.12 4.61
N PRO A 37 5.68 -10.25 3.86
CA PRO A 37 5.66 -10.23 2.41
C PRO A 37 4.27 -9.76 1.92
N VAL A 38 4.27 -8.88 0.93
CA VAL A 38 3.06 -8.28 0.33
C VAL A 38 3.13 -8.34 -1.18
N ALA A 39 1.98 -8.53 -1.81
CA ALA A 39 1.86 -8.47 -3.26
C ALA A 39 2.14 -7.04 -3.76
N VAL A 40 2.97 -6.95 -4.79
CA VAL A 40 3.34 -5.70 -5.45
C VAL A 40 3.29 -5.90 -6.95
N VAL A 41 2.64 -4.98 -7.66
CA VAL A 41 2.63 -4.94 -9.12
C VAL A 41 3.57 -3.84 -9.60
N ARG A 42 4.46 -4.17 -10.50
CA ARG A 42 5.44 -3.25 -11.08
C ARG A 42 5.49 -3.39 -12.62
N ALA A 43 6.12 -2.44 -13.29
CA ALA A 43 6.40 -2.58 -14.71
C ALA A 43 7.31 -3.78 -14.93
N GLY A 44 6.98 -4.63 -15.88
CA GLY A 44 7.77 -5.81 -16.25
C GLY A 44 9.13 -5.43 -16.84
N SER A 45 10.10 -6.30 -16.66
CA SER A 45 11.51 -6.07 -17.04
C SER A 45 11.78 -6.10 -18.56
N GLU A 46 10.93 -6.73 -19.36
CA GLU A 46 11.13 -6.95 -20.80
C GLU A 46 10.16 -6.16 -21.69
N GLY A 47 10.03 -4.85 -21.41
CA GLY A 47 9.46 -3.91 -22.40
C GLY A 47 7.94 -3.96 -22.58
N GLY A 48 7.21 -4.63 -21.74
CA GLY A 48 5.75 -4.62 -21.85
C GLY A 48 5.05 -5.45 -20.79
N GLY A 49 3.99 -4.86 -20.21
CA GLY A 49 3.15 -5.54 -19.25
C GLY A 49 3.49 -5.22 -17.79
N ARG A 50 2.79 -5.89 -16.91
CA ARG A 50 2.93 -5.77 -15.46
C ARG A 50 3.32 -7.12 -14.89
N GLU A 51 4.12 -7.11 -13.84
CA GLU A 51 4.48 -8.33 -13.11
C GLU A 51 4.09 -8.20 -11.64
N LEU A 52 3.65 -9.30 -11.04
CA LEU A 52 3.39 -9.38 -9.62
C LEU A 52 4.57 -10.04 -8.92
N SER A 53 5.01 -9.44 -7.83
CA SER A 53 6.11 -9.95 -6.99
C SER A 53 5.73 -9.84 -5.52
N MET A 54 6.34 -10.67 -4.67
CA MET A 54 6.19 -10.59 -3.22
C MET A 54 7.36 -9.84 -2.62
N LEU A 55 7.11 -8.66 -2.05
CA LEU A 55 8.12 -7.80 -1.43
C LEU A 55 7.85 -7.65 0.06
N ARG A 56 8.92 -7.40 0.84
CA ARG A 56 8.79 -7.06 2.27
C ARG A 56 8.17 -5.67 2.44
N TRP A 57 7.10 -5.54 3.22
CA TRP A 57 6.55 -4.22 3.57
C TRP A 57 7.41 -3.53 4.64
N GLY A 58 8.04 -2.45 4.28
CA GLY A 58 9.02 -1.69 5.05
C GLY A 58 10.29 -1.51 4.24
N LEU A 59 10.37 -0.41 3.48
CA LEU A 59 11.43 -0.14 2.50
C LEU A 59 12.80 -0.07 3.18
N ILE A 60 13.75 -0.81 2.66
CA ILE A 60 15.14 -0.77 3.07
C ILE A 60 15.92 0.00 2.01
N PRO A 61 16.42 1.22 2.28
CA PRO A 61 17.21 1.97 1.32
C PRO A 61 18.45 1.18 0.91
N SER A 62 18.83 1.23 -0.37
CA SER A 62 19.99 0.49 -0.89
C SER A 62 21.31 0.81 -0.19
N TRP A 63 21.42 2.03 0.35
CA TRP A 63 22.59 2.49 1.08
C TRP A 63 22.62 2.08 2.57
N ALA A 64 21.52 1.60 3.15
CA ALA A 64 21.43 1.27 4.57
C ALA A 64 22.41 0.16 4.95
N ASP A 65 23.06 0.29 6.10
CA ASP A 65 23.96 -0.75 6.63
C ASP A 65 23.20 -1.82 7.41
N ASP A 66 22.08 -1.41 8.06
CA ASP A 66 21.21 -2.31 8.81
C ASP A 66 19.81 -2.38 8.16
N PRO A 67 19.38 -3.57 7.70
CA PRO A 67 18.05 -3.74 7.10
C PRO A 67 16.89 -3.52 8.08
N SER A 68 17.12 -3.49 9.38
CA SER A 68 16.10 -3.23 10.38
C SER A 68 15.48 -1.82 10.28
N ILE A 69 16.15 -0.88 9.61
CA ILE A 69 15.60 0.45 9.30
C ILE A 69 14.24 0.35 8.59
N GLY A 70 14.04 -0.69 7.76
CA GLY A 70 12.79 -0.95 7.06
C GLY A 70 11.58 -1.07 7.99
N ASN A 71 11.76 -1.52 9.23
CA ASN A 71 10.66 -1.65 10.20
C ASN A 71 9.94 -0.32 10.49
N ARG A 72 10.61 0.81 10.26
CA ARG A 72 10.09 2.17 10.46
C ARG A 72 9.76 2.88 9.15
N MET A 73 10.04 2.25 8.01
CA MET A 73 9.88 2.83 6.68
C MET A 73 8.71 2.20 5.92
N ILE A 74 7.61 1.94 6.62
CA ILE A 74 6.38 1.34 6.06
C ILE A 74 5.56 2.35 5.25
N ASN A 75 5.72 3.65 5.52
CA ASN A 75 5.04 4.74 4.82
C ASN A 75 6.02 5.87 4.47
N ALA A 76 5.80 6.50 3.32
CA ALA A 76 6.48 7.71 2.89
C ALA A 76 5.46 8.83 2.60
N ARG A 77 5.76 10.07 2.99
CA ARG A 77 4.90 11.22 2.73
C ARG A 77 5.09 11.69 1.28
N ALA A 78 4.00 11.83 0.53
CA ALA A 78 4.02 12.30 -0.85
C ALA A 78 4.68 13.68 -0.98
N GLU A 79 4.47 14.55 -0.01
CA GLU A 79 4.95 15.93 0.00
C GLU A 79 6.49 16.04 0.04
N THR A 80 7.17 15.00 0.54
CA THR A 80 8.64 15.03 0.73
C THR A 80 9.35 13.84 0.08
N VAL A 81 8.63 12.95 -0.57
CA VAL A 81 9.18 11.69 -1.11
C VAL A 81 10.25 11.93 -2.17
N ALA A 82 10.09 12.95 -3.01
CA ALA A 82 11.04 13.29 -4.06
C ALA A 82 12.37 13.87 -3.54
N GLU A 83 12.39 14.35 -2.28
CA GLU A 83 13.55 15.01 -1.67
C GLU A 83 14.33 14.11 -0.71
N LYS A 84 13.60 13.28 0.05
CA LYS A 84 14.19 12.42 1.09
C LYS A 84 15.14 11.38 0.50
N SER A 85 16.38 11.34 0.98
CA SER A 85 17.44 10.44 0.50
C SER A 85 17.02 8.96 0.49
N ALA A 86 16.16 8.56 1.42
CA ALA A 86 15.67 7.20 1.52
C ALA A 86 14.69 6.81 0.41
N TYR A 87 14.02 7.77 -0.24
CA TYR A 87 12.93 7.50 -1.17
C TYR A 87 13.15 8.07 -2.57
N ARG A 88 13.93 9.17 -2.71
CA ARG A 88 14.05 9.92 -3.96
C ARG A 88 14.47 9.09 -5.17
N SER A 89 15.36 8.11 -4.98
CA SER A 89 15.80 7.22 -6.04
C SER A 89 14.68 6.24 -6.44
N ALA A 90 14.02 5.63 -5.45
CA ALA A 90 12.89 4.75 -5.68
C ALA A 90 11.71 5.50 -6.32
N PHE A 91 11.45 6.74 -5.89
CA PHE A 91 10.40 7.60 -6.47
C PHE A 91 10.63 7.86 -7.97
N ARG A 92 11.86 8.06 -8.40
CA ARG A 92 12.19 8.30 -9.81
C ARG A 92 12.12 7.04 -10.67
N HIS A 93 12.53 5.89 -10.13
CA HIS A 93 12.84 4.71 -10.95
C HIS A 93 12.12 3.43 -10.54
N ARG A 94 11.54 3.37 -9.34
CA ARG A 94 11.03 2.13 -8.74
C ARG A 94 9.69 2.35 -8.07
N ARG A 95 8.72 2.88 -8.84
CA ARG A 95 7.34 2.97 -8.42
C ARG A 95 6.64 1.64 -8.62
N CYS A 96 5.65 1.36 -7.77
CA CYS A 96 4.87 0.14 -7.83
C CYS A 96 3.44 0.40 -7.37
N LEU A 97 2.56 -0.54 -7.67
CA LEU A 97 1.22 -0.63 -7.13
C LEU A 97 1.22 -1.68 -6.02
N VAL A 98 0.58 -1.38 -4.90
CA VAL A 98 0.36 -2.37 -3.84
C VAL A 98 -1.13 -2.70 -3.81
N PRO A 99 -1.55 -3.86 -4.34
CA PRO A 99 -2.93 -4.30 -4.35
C PRO A 99 -3.53 -4.36 -2.96
N ALA A 100 -4.76 -3.86 -2.82
CA ALA A 100 -5.54 -3.88 -1.59
C ALA A 100 -7.04 -3.85 -1.91
N ASP A 101 -7.88 -4.18 -0.94
CA ASP A 101 -9.33 -4.00 -1.02
C ASP A 101 -9.89 -3.32 0.24
N GLY A 102 -9.04 -2.92 1.17
CA GLY A 102 -9.37 -2.11 2.32
C GLY A 102 -8.16 -1.89 3.23
N PHE A 103 -8.29 -0.97 4.18
CA PHE A 103 -7.25 -0.72 5.17
C PHE A 103 -7.86 -0.34 6.51
N TYR A 104 -7.03 -0.36 7.55
CA TYR A 104 -7.44 -0.04 8.92
C TYR A 104 -6.72 1.20 9.43
N GLU A 105 -7.45 1.98 10.23
CA GLU A 105 -6.91 3.02 11.09
C GLU A 105 -7.62 3.00 12.45
N TRP A 106 -6.99 3.54 13.47
CA TRP A 106 -7.45 3.45 14.85
C TRP A 106 -7.80 4.83 15.40
N ALA A 107 -9.10 5.05 15.64
CA ALA A 107 -9.55 6.22 16.36
C ALA A 107 -9.18 6.13 17.86
N LYS A 108 -8.80 7.25 18.44
CA LYS A 108 -8.69 7.37 19.91
C LYS A 108 -10.08 7.61 20.48
N ALA A 109 -10.64 6.64 21.19
CA ALA A 109 -11.93 6.74 21.83
C ALA A 109 -11.81 6.32 23.32
N ASN A 110 -12.15 7.20 24.26
CA ASN A 110 -12.24 6.93 25.69
C ASN A 110 -11.05 6.13 26.28
N GLY A 111 -9.82 6.50 25.93
CA GLY A 111 -8.60 5.83 26.41
C GLY A 111 -8.25 4.51 25.71
N ALA A 112 -9.11 4.02 24.83
CA ALA A 112 -8.87 2.84 24.01
C ALA A 112 -8.74 3.21 22.51
N LYS A 113 -8.13 2.33 21.72
CA LYS A 113 -8.07 2.46 20.28
C LYS A 113 -9.18 1.64 19.66
N GLN A 114 -10.10 2.29 18.93
CA GLN A 114 -11.17 1.67 18.16
C GLN A 114 -10.72 1.53 16.70
N PRO A 115 -10.54 0.30 16.17
CA PRO A 115 -10.22 0.10 14.77
C PRO A 115 -11.42 0.41 13.87
N HIS A 116 -11.14 1.06 12.75
CA HIS A 116 -12.09 1.32 11.67
C HIS A 116 -11.53 0.69 10.39
N TYR A 117 -12.40 0.08 9.62
CA TYR A 117 -12.10 -0.46 8.31
C TYR A 117 -12.60 0.49 7.23
N PHE A 118 -11.75 0.75 6.25
CA PHE A 118 -11.99 1.64 5.12
C PHE A 118 -11.92 0.84 3.83
N GLN A 119 -12.89 1.00 2.95
CA GLN A 119 -12.93 0.36 1.64
C GLN A 119 -13.63 1.24 0.61
N LEU A 120 -13.54 0.87 -0.67
CA LEU A 120 -14.35 1.48 -1.71
C LEU A 120 -15.82 1.06 -1.55
N LYS A 121 -16.75 1.93 -1.95
CA LYS A 121 -18.20 1.65 -1.87
C LYS A 121 -18.64 0.45 -2.71
N ASP A 122 -17.99 0.25 -3.85
CA ASP A 122 -18.23 -0.89 -4.74
C ASP A 122 -17.61 -2.21 -4.23
N GLY A 123 -16.80 -2.14 -3.17
CA GLY A 123 -16.12 -3.30 -2.60
C GLY A 123 -15.02 -3.89 -3.47
N GLY A 124 -14.68 -3.26 -4.59
CA GLY A 124 -13.67 -3.72 -5.52
C GLY A 124 -12.23 -3.51 -5.01
N PRO A 125 -11.25 -4.17 -5.64
CA PRO A 125 -9.84 -3.96 -5.36
C PRO A 125 -9.37 -2.60 -5.91
N PHE A 126 -8.29 -2.11 -5.31
CA PHE A 126 -7.58 -0.90 -5.71
C PHE A 126 -6.08 -1.06 -5.49
N ALA A 127 -5.30 -0.08 -5.89
CA ALA A 127 -3.88 -0.03 -5.56
C ALA A 127 -3.54 1.14 -4.65
N PHE A 128 -2.70 0.90 -3.66
CA PHE A 128 -1.92 1.98 -3.07
C PHE A 128 -0.75 2.35 -3.98
N ALA A 129 -0.44 3.65 -4.07
CA ALA A 129 0.81 4.12 -4.64
C ALA A 129 1.97 3.65 -3.75
N GLY A 130 2.90 2.91 -4.31
CA GLY A 130 4.04 2.36 -3.60
C GLY A 130 5.37 2.70 -4.27
N LEU A 131 6.44 2.57 -3.49
CA LEU A 131 7.82 2.54 -3.97
C LEU A 131 8.46 1.24 -3.53
N TRP A 132 9.41 0.75 -4.33
CA TRP A 132 10.18 -0.42 -3.96
C TRP A 132 11.68 -0.16 -4.06
N GLU A 133 12.47 -0.96 -3.36
CA GLU A 133 13.93 -0.88 -3.35
C GLU A 133 14.53 -2.28 -3.21
N ARG A 134 15.72 -2.45 -3.76
CA ARG A 134 16.53 -3.65 -3.60
C ARG A 134 17.76 -3.32 -2.76
N TRP A 135 17.83 -3.93 -1.60
CA TRP A 135 18.99 -3.88 -0.72
C TRP A 135 19.84 -5.13 -0.90
N SER A 136 21.16 -4.96 -1.13
CA SER A 136 22.06 -6.05 -1.51
C SER A 136 23.35 -6.12 -0.66
N LYS A 137 23.35 -5.53 0.55
CA LYS A 137 24.52 -5.56 1.43
C LYS A 137 24.59 -6.81 2.34
N GLY A 138 23.55 -7.63 2.38
CA GLY A 138 23.53 -8.89 3.14
C GLY A 138 23.87 -10.10 2.27
N GLU A 139 23.83 -11.28 2.87
CA GLU A 139 24.06 -12.56 2.18
C GLU A 139 23.10 -12.79 1.01
N LYS A 140 21.86 -12.34 1.17
CA LYS A 140 20.82 -12.39 0.13
C LYS A 140 20.21 -11.01 -0.08
N PRO A 141 19.96 -10.62 -1.33
CA PRO A 141 19.26 -9.37 -1.59
C PRO A 141 17.83 -9.41 -1.03
N ILE A 142 17.36 -8.27 -0.50
CA ILE A 142 16.00 -8.09 0.00
C ILE A 142 15.30 -7.04 -0.87
N GLU A 143 14.20 -7.41 -1.50
CA GLU A 143 13.31 -6.46 -2.13
C GLU A 143 12.23 -6.05 -1.12
N SER A 144 11.99 -4.75 -1.01
CA SER A 144 11.11 -4.17 -0.02
C SER A 144 10.32 -2.99 -0.60
N CYS A 145 9.16 -2.69 -0.01
CA CYS A 145 8.31 -1.60 -0.48
C CYS A 145 7.82 -0.71 0.66
N THR A 146 7.34 0.47 0.30
CA THR A 146 6.67 1.42 1.20
C THR A 146 5.41 1.96 0.53
N LEU A 147 4.41 2.34 1.32
CA LEU A 147 3.20 3.00 0.82
C LEU A 147 3.37 4.51 0.85
N LEU A 148 2.89 5.20 -0.18
CA LEU A 148 2.78 6.65 -0.14
C LEU A 148 1.52 7.07 0.61
N THR A 149 1.66 8.13 1.42
CA THR A 149 0.56 8.72 2.17
C THR A 149 0.42 10.20 1.86
N THR A 150 -0.80 10.69 1.97
CA THR A 150 -1.18 12.10 1.81
C THR A 150 -2.11 12.51 2.95
N GLU A 151 -2.58 13.75 2.95
CA GLU A 151 -3.61 14.20 3.89
C GLU A 151 -4.89 13.37 3.79
N ALA A 152 -5.60 13.24 4.89
CA ALA A 152 -6.81 12.44 4.94
C ALA A 152 -7.99 13.16 4.27
N ASN A 153 -8.82 12.43 3.51
CA ASN A 153 -10.09 12.92 3.02
C ASN A 153 -11.15 12.96 4.15
N LYS A 154 -12.35 13.46 3.84
CA LYS A 154 -13.45 13.63 4.81
C LYS A 154 -13.93 12.32 5.46
N VAL A 155 -13.70 11.15 4.86
CA VAL A 155 -14.06 9.84 5.42
C VAL A 155 -13.01 9.35 6.41
N VAL A 156 -11.72 9.60 6.13
CA VAL A 156 -10.61 9.14 6.97
C VAL A 156 -10.27 10.12 8.10
N SER A 157 -10.41 11.44 7.85
CA SER A 157 -9.98 12.49 8.78
C SER A 157 -10.60 12.43 10.20
N PRO A 158 -11.82 11.90 10.43
CA PRO A 158 -12.33 11.69 11.79
C PRO A 158 -11.54 10.66 12.60
N VAL A 159 -10.78 9.78 11.94
CA VAL A 159 -10.02 8.69 12.57
C VAL A 159 -8.51 8.98 12.58
N HIS A 160 -7.99 9.50 11.48
CA HIS A 160 -6.56 9.81 11.32
C HIS A 160 -6.35 10.97 10.36
N ASP A 161 -5.31 11.79 10.57
CA ASP A 161 -4.94 12.94 9.73
C ASP A 161 -4.29 12.60 8.40
N ARG A 162 -3.87 11.35 8.21
CA ARG A 162 -3.24 10.84 6.99
C ARG A 162 -3.99 9.63 6.44
N MET A 163 -3.92 9.44 5.12
CA MET A 163 -4.41 8.24 4.43
C MET A 163 -3.40 7.75 3.40
N PRO A 164 -3.40 6.45 3.04
CA PRO A 164 -2.64 5.98 1.90
C PRO A 164 -3.17 6.61 0.61
N ILE A 165 -2.28 6.85 -0.36
CA ILE A 165 -2.71 7.28 -1.70
C ILE A 165 -3.29 6.06 -2.42
N ILE A 166 -4.57 6.13 -2.73
CA ILE A 166 -5.28 5.14 -3.53
C ILE A 166 -5.30 5.62 -4.98
N LEU A 167 -4.81 4.79 -5.88
CA LEU A 167 -4.77 5.06 -7.32
C LEU A 167 -6.01 4.50 -8.01
N GLU A 168 -6.49 5.21 -9.02
CA GLU A 168 -7.51 4.70 -9.93
C GLU A 168 -6.86 3.87 -11.07
N PRO A 169 -7.54 2.87 -11.64
CA PRO A 169 -6.98 2.05 -12.72
C PRO A 169 -6.44 2.85 -13.91
N LYS A 170 -7.08 3.98 -14.26
CA LYS A 170 -6.62 4.90 -15.32
C LYS A 170 -5.24 5.52 -15.05
N ASP A 171 -4.84 5.59 -13.77
CA ASP A 171 -3.58 6.23 -13.33
C ASP A 171 -2.43 5.20 -13.18
N TYR A 172 -2.72 3.89 -13.23
CA TYR A 172 -1.72 2.84 -13.01
C TYR A 172 -0.56 2.91 -14.01
N GLY A 173 -0.88 3.03 -15.30
CA GLY A 173 0.14 3.16 -16.35
C GLY A 173 1.02 4.39 -16.15
N GLY A 174 0.39 5.54 -15.88
CA GLY A 174 1.12 6.79 -15.61
C GLY A 174 1.99 6.75 -14.36
N TRP A 175 1.53 6.04 -13.31
CA TRP A 175 2.31 5.85 -12.09
C TRP A 175 3.50 4.92 -12.31
N LEU A 176 3.34 3.82 -13.07
CA LEU A 176 4.39 2.84 -13.33
C LEU A 176 5.37 3.29 -14.43
N ASP A 177 5.07 4.33 -15.19
CA ASP A 177 5.88 4.79 -16.33
C ASP A 177 7.27 5.27 -15.86
N PRO A 178 8.38 4.59 -16.18
CA PRO A 178 9.72 4.95 -15.73
C PRO A 178 10.23 6.25 -16.37
N GLN A 179 9.58 6.79 -17.39
CA GLN A 179 9.94 8.06 -18.02
C GLN A 179 9.44 9.28 -17.22
N ARG A 180 8.43 9.11 -16.38
CA ARG A 180 7.88 10.15 -15.51
C ARG A 180 8.67 10.26 -14.20
N GLN A 181 9.85 10.86 -14.24
CA GLN A 181 10.79 10.84 -13.13
C GLN A 181 10.68 12.03 -12.17
N ARG A 182 10.01 13.11 -12.57
CA ARG A 182 9.85 14.31 -11.74
C ARG A 182 8.52 14.27 -10.99
N LEU A 183 8.48 14.99 -9.87
CA LEU A 183 7.26 15.11 -9.06
C LEU A 183 6.11 15.70 -9.88
N GLU A 184 6.38 16.71 -10.70
CA GLU A 184 5.40 17.39 -11.54
C GLU A 184 4.71 16.44 -12.51
N ASP A 185 5.42 15.41 -12.99
CA ASP A 185 4.90 14.43 -13.96
C ASP A 185 3.81 13.53 -13.34
N VAL A 186 3.81 13.37 -12.02
CA VAL A 186 2.90 12.48 -11.27
C VAL A 186 2.13 13.18 -10.15
N SER A 187 2.31 14.47 -9.93
CA SER A 187 1.69 15.21 -8.81
C SER A 187 0.17 15.16 -8.83
N ALA A 188 -0.45 15.17 -10.01
CA ALA A 188 -1.90 15.07 -10.16
C ALA A 188 -2.48 13.73 -9.66
N ILE A 189 -1.65 12.70 -9.56
CA ILE A 189 -2.02 11.36 -9.07
C ILE A 189 -1.89 11.30 -7.54
N LEU A 190 -0.97 12.07 -6.95
CA LEU A 190 -0.63 12.03 -5.52
C LEU A 190 -1.58 12.87 -4.66
N ARG A 191 -2.86 12.56 -4.71
CA ARG A 191 -3.94 13.28 -4.01
C ARG A 191 -4.80 12.34 -3.17
N PRO A 192 -5.56 12.87 -2.19
CA PRO A 192 -6.54 12.09 -1.47
C PRO A 192 -7.58 11.48 -2.42
N PHE A 193 -7.94 10.23 -2.20
CA PHE A 193 -9.00 9.58 -2.97
C PHE A 193 -10.37 10.23 -2.67
N PRO A 194 -11.29 10.34 -3.66
CA PRO A 194 -12.59 10.95 -3.48
C PRO A 194 -13.39 10.31 -2.34
N ALA A 195 -13.77 11.13 -1.34
CA ALA A 195 -14.44 10.65 -0.14
C ALA A 195 -15.81 10.02 -0.43
N GLU A 196 -16.54 10.54 -1.41
CA GLU A 196 -17.84 10.06 -1.84
C GLU A 196 -17.82 8.63 -2.41
N ARG A 197 -16.65 8.12 -2.76
CA ARG A 197 -16.45 6.75 -3.27
C ARG A 197 -15.96 5.79 -2.19
N MET A 198 -15.76 6.26 -0.97
CA MET A 198 -15.30 5.45 0.16
C MET A 198 -16.39 5.27 1.21
N VAL A 199 -16.25 4.22 1.99
CA VAL A 199 -17.04 3.94 3.18
C VAL A 199 -16.11 3.48 4.30
N ALA A 200 -16.49 3.81 5.54
CA ALA A 200 -15.79 3.38 6.74
C ALA A 200 -16.79 2.90 7.80
N TYR A 201 -16.39 1.91 8.58
CA TYR A 201 -17.14 1.45 9.72
C TYR A 201 -16.22 0.91 10.83
N PRO A 202 -16.63 0.97 12.10
CA PRO A 202 -15.88 0.39 13.19
C PRO A 202 -15.90 -1.15 13.08
N VAL A 203 -14.76 -1.79 13.38
CA VAL A 203 -14.63 -3.26 13.41
C VAL A 203 -14.26 -3.74 14.80
N GLY A 204 -14.44 -5.02 15.06
CA GLY A 204 -14.04 -5.67 16.29
C GLY A 204 -12.55 -5.54 16.58
N ARG A 205 -12.15 -5.67 17.85
CA ARG A 205 -10.73 -5.58 18.27
C ARG A 205 -9.91 -6.81 17.89
N TRP A 206 -10.50 -7.79 17.23
CA TRP A 206 -9.82 -8.99 16.74
C TRP A 206 -8.63 -8.64 15.85
N VAL A 207 -8.80 -7.63 14.99
CA VAL A 207 -7.76 -7.11 14.07
C VAL A 207 -6.53 -6.52 14.78
N ASN A 208 -6.60 -6.20 16.07
CA ASN A 208 -5.47 -5.63 16.81
C ASN A 208 -4.26 -6.56 16.87
N ASP A 209 -4.48 -7.87 16.94
CA ASP A 209 -3.40 -8.85 16.90
C ASP A 209 -3.08 -9.21 15.43
N PRO A 210 -1.85 -8.93 14.93
CA PRO A 210 -1.49 -9.24 13.56
C PRO A 210 -1.41 -10.74 13.23
N ARG A 211 -1.52 -11.61 14.22
CA ARG A 211 -1.62 -13.07 14.03
C ARG A 211 -3.03 -13.50 13.63
N HIS A 212 -4.03 -12.68 13.88
CA HIS A 212 -5.39 -12.90 13.41
C HIS A 212 -5.50 -12.40 11.97
N ASP A 213 -5.73 -13.31 11.04
CA ASP A 213 -5.79 -13.01 9.60
C ASP A 213 -6.93 -13.82 8.95
N ASP A 214 -8.16 -13.51 9.37
CA ASP A 214 -9.38 -14.20 8.96
C ASP A 214 -10.56 -13.22 8.81
N PRO A 215 -11.71 -13.66 8.24
CA PRO A 215 -12.85 -12.78 7.96
C PRO A 215 -13.37 -11.96 9.14
N ARG A 216 -13.19 -12.42 10.39
CA ARG A 216 -13.61 -11.68 11.60
C ARG A 216 -12.93 -10.32 11.73
N CYS A 217 -11.78 -10.13 11.09
CA CYS A 217 -11.06 -8.85 11.12
C CYS A 217 -11.86 -7.70 10.47
N VAL A 218 -12.74 -7.99 9.52
CA VAL A 218 -13.54 -6.99 8.77
C VAL A 218 -15.00 -6.94 9.21
N GLU A 219 -15.41 -7.75 10.19
CA GLU A 219 -16.77 -7.73 10.72
C GLU A 219 -17.05 -6.41 11.46
N PRO A 220 -18.20 -5.77 11.21
CA PRO A 220 -18.62 -4.60 11.97
C PRO A 220 -18.63 -4.87 13.46
N ALA A 221 -18.17 -3.86 14.23
CA ALA A 221 -18.29 -3.93 15.69
C ALA A 221 -19.77 -3.90 16.09
N THR A 222 -20.17 -4.81 16.95
CA THR A 222 -21.49 -4.84 17.58
C THR A 222 -21.62 -3.84 18.71
#